data_5f3d66c5b57184522452c2e6846ed9c1
#
_entry.id   5f3d66c5b57184522452c2e6846ed9c1
#
_cell.length_a   1.000
_cell.length_b   1.000
_cell.length_c   1.000
_cell.angle_alpha   90.00
_cell.angle_beta   90.00
_cell.angle_gamma   90.00
#
_symmetry.space_group_name_H-M   'P 1'
#
loop_
_entity.id
_entity.type
_entity.pdbx_description
1 polymer ?
#
loop_
_entity_poly.entity_id
_entity_poly.type
_entity_poly.pdbx_seq_one_letter_code
_entity_poly.pdbx_strand_id
1 'polypeptide(L)'
;VGIIIKFLIKNIKEKKLRTFLIIFSITLSTALFFASNALSTTLTDMLIKEMRTQIGSAEIIIYSNELSPTPYVDPKPAENLGNKLEYVIGTIELTGYYKASTDDILNINILGYDYGELQKMNPIHLISSQNLEPFTGRKIIISETFAEKYKLELGSPMDLEIQGTKQRFRVSAIAASKGLLKENDRNIPVIIPRETIASLAKARGKSFLLYIKTAEGENIPEILNELSALYNRYTVREFFSEEEILQQLSMIRTPFLLITLLVLFMSIFIIYTSFKVITMERLPVIGTFRSIGATKKMTSGVLLLESILYGIIGGVSGCVLGIGVLYGMAAVIANDPYMQIDVSIKFTFGQLRQALTLAIVLSSLSALLPVLKISKIPVKDIVLNNIEKKYKKKKWKLYFGIGFLSGALILPPIIPHSIAFIINAILMIAVFVALIYLIPYLSKVFICLFEKNIYLFLWKYRSFRGKKFKRKQEHFK
;
A
#
# COMPACT_ATOMS: atom_id res chain seq x y z
N VAL A 1 37.33 -10.06 -21.43
CA VAL A 1 36.08 -9.50 -20.83
C VAL A 1 35.64 -8.22 -21.57
N GLY A 2 36.53 -7.29 -21.94
CA GLY A 2 36.20 -6.04 -22.63
C GLY A 2 35.53 -6.22 -24.01
N ILE A 3 35.92 -7.21 -24.80
CA ILE A 3 35.33 -7.50 -26.13
C ILE A 3 33.86 -7.97 -25.97
N ILE A 4 33.60 -8.83 -24.99
CA ILE A 4 32.25 -9.36 -24.74
C ILE A 4 31.31 -8.21 -24.29
N ILE A 5 31.76 -7.34 -23.39
CA ILE A 5 30.96 -6.19 -22.93
C ILE A 5 30.70 -5.24 -24.11
N LYS A 6 31.69 -4.92 -24.92
CA LYS A 6 31.55 -4.07 -26.12
C LYS A 6 30.56 -4.66 -27.12
N PHE A 7 30.61 -5.99 -27.33
CA PHE A 7 29.66 -6.72 -28.16
C PHE A 7 28.23 -6.63 -27.61
N LEU A 8 28.05 -6.81 -26.28
CA LEU A 8 26.74 -6.71 -25.63
C LEU A 8 26.16 -5.31 -25.76
N ILE A 9 26.93 -4.26 -25.51
CA ILE A 9 26.49 -2.87 -25.64
C ILE A 9 26.09 -2.55 -27.08
N LYS A 10 26.83 -3.02 -28.07
CA LYS A 10 26.49 -2.86 -29.49
C LYS A 10 25.16 -3.53 -29.82
N ASN A 11 24.93 -4.74 -29.35
CA ASN A 11 23.68 -5.48 -29.55
C ASN A 11 22.45 -4.78 -28.92
N ILE A 12 22.63 -4.20 -27.73
CA ILE A 12 21.59 -3.40 -27.07
C ILE A 12 21.16 -2.21 -27.94
N LYS A 13 22.14 -1.56 -28.62
CA LYS A 13 21.87 -0.41 -29.51
C LYS A 13 21.22 -0.79 -30.84
N GLU A 14 21.46 -1.99 -31.36
CA GLU A 14 20.92 -2.42 -32.66
C GLU A 14 19.42 -2.78 -32.59
N LYS A 15 18.92 -3.31 -31.46
CA LYS A 15 17.51 -3.76 -31.26
C LYS A 15 16.79 -2.95 -30.20
N LYS A 16 16.80 -1.62 -30.33
CA LYS A 16 16.31 -0.65 -29.32
C LYS A 16 14.93 -0.95 -28.74
N LEU A 17 13.93 -1.22 -29.60
CA LEU A 17 12.53 -1.43 -29.14
C LEU A 17 12.42 -2.69 -28.25
N ARG A 18 13.06 -3.78 -28.63
CA ARG A 18 13.01 -5.03 -27.87
C ARG A 18 13.75 -4.91 -26.54
N THR A 19 14.95 -4.34 -26.57
CA THR A 19 15.73 -4.04 -25.37
C THR A 19 14.95 -3.15 -24.42
N PHE A 20 14.32 -2.11 -24.96
CA PHE A 20 13.44 -1.23 -24.17
C PHE A 20 12.28 -1.99 -23.53
N LEU A 21 11.58 -2.86 -24.27
CA LEU A 21 10.46 -3.65 -23.70
C LEU A 21 10.92 -4.60 -22.59
N ILE A 22 12.08 -5.23 -22.72
CA ILE A 22 12.64 -6.10 -21.68
C ILE A 22 12.99 -5.27 -20.43
N ILE A 23 13.77 -4.20 -20.60
CA ILE A 23 14.19 -3.34 -19.50
C ILE A 23 12.96 -2.72 -18.84
N PHE A 24 12.01 -2.20 -19.61
CA PHE A 24 10.77 -1.60 -19.09
C PHE A 24 9.94 -2.61 -18.29
N SER A 25 9.83 -3.85 -18.76
CA SER A 25 9.12 -4.91 -18.04
C SER A 25 9.79 -5.25 -16.70
N ILE A 26 11.12 -5.33 -16.65
CA ILE A 26 11.88 -5.54 -15.42
C ILE A 26 11.73 -4.32 -14.49
N THR A 27 11.87 -3.13 -15.04
CA THR A 27 11.71 -1.86 -14.32
C THR A 27 10.35 -1.79 -13.64
N LEU A 28 9.27 -2.07 -14.37
CA LEU A 28 7.91 -2.01 -13.83
C LEU A 28 7.70 -3.04 -12.71
N SER A 29 8.16 -4.28 -12.90
CA SER A 29 8.04 -5.32 -11.87
C SER A 29 8.83 -4.97 -10.60
N THR A 30 10.05 -4.49 -10.79
CA THR A 30 10.93 -4.11 -9.68
C THR A 30 10.38 -2.91 -8.93
N ALA A 31 9.85 -1.92 -9.67
CA ALA A 31 9.24 -0.73 -9.09
C ALA A 31 8.01 -1.08 -8.24
N LEU A 32 7.11 -1.93 -8.75
CA LEU A 32 5.92 -2.36 -8.01
C LEU A 32 6.27 -3.23 -6.82
N PHE A 33 7.25 -4.12 -6.95
CA PHE A 33 7.71 -4.94 -5.82
C PHE A 33 8.31 -4.07 -4.71
N PHE A 34 9.19 -3.12 -5.08
CA PHE A 34 9.78 -2.19 -4.12
C PHE A 34 8.72 -1.31 -3.47
N ALA A 35 7.84 -0.68 -4.29
CA ALA A 35 6.79 0.20 -3.79
C ALA A 35 5.82 -0.53 -2.85
N SER A 36 5.43 -1.78 -3.17
CA SER A 36 4.55 -2.60 -2.33
C SER A 36 5.19 -2.90 -0.96
N ASN A 37 6.49 -3.26 -0.93
CA ASN A 37 7.21 -3.52 0.30
C ASN A 37 7.43 -2.24 1.13
N ALA A 38 7.84 -1.15 0.50
CA ALA A 38 8.09 0.12 1.16
C ALA A 38 6.78 0.77 1.68
N LEU A 39 5.69 0.64 0.91
CA LEU A 39 4.37 1.11 1.33
C LEU A 39 3.90 0.40 2.60
N SER A 40 4.08 -0.93 2.68
CA SER A 40 3.71 -1.68 3.89
C SER A 40 4.43 -1.13 5.14
N THR A 41 5.74 -0.89 5.05
CA THR A 41 6.53 -0.33 6.16
C THR A 41 6.10 1.10 6.48
N THR A 42 5.91 1.93 5.46
CA THR A 42 5.46 3.32 5.61
C THR A 42 4.10 3.40 6.30
N LEU A 43 3.13 2.59 5.87
CA LEU A 43 1.79 2.56 6.46
C LEU A 43 1.80 2.06 7.91
N THR A 44 2.62 1.04 8.22
CA THR A 44 2.80 0.56 9.60
C THR A 44 3.29 1.69 10.50
N ASP A 45 4.39 2.34 10.10
CA ASP A 45 4.98 3.43 10.87
C ASP A 45 4.00 4.62 11.03
N MET A 46 3.22 4.91 9.98
CA MET A 46 2.21 5.97 10.02
C MET A 46 1.09 5.64 11.01
N LEU A 47 0.54 4.43 10.94
CA LEU A 47 -0.52 4.00 11.85
C LEU A 47 -0.04 4.02 13.31
N ILE A 48 1.13 3.45 13.57
CA ILE A 48 1.72 3.47 14.93
C ILE A 48 1.94 4.92 15.40
N LYS A 49 2.47 5.79 14.54
CA LYS A 49 2.69 7.20 14.88
C LYS A 49 1.37 7.92 15.16
N GLU A 50 0.36 7.74 14.30
CA GLU A 50 -0.96 8.35 14.48
C GLU A 50 -1.61 7.86 15.76
N MET A 51 -1.59 6.56 16.04
CA MET A 51 -2.11 6.00 17.28
C MET A 51 -1.37 6.55 18.51
N ARG A 52 -0.03 6.66 18.45
CA ARG A 52 0.77 7.27 19.53
C ARG A 52 0.46 8.75 19.74
N THR A 53 0.16 9.50 18.67
CA THR A 53 -0.24 10.91 18.84
C THR A 53 -1.62 11.06 19.49
N GLN A 54 -2.51 10.08 19.32
CA GLN A 54 -3.83 10.09 19.98
C GLN A 54 -3.76 9.65 21.44
N ILE A 55 -2.90 8.71 21.79
CA ILE A 55 -2.90 8.04 23.09
C ILE A 55 -1.69 8.43 23.93
N GLY A 56 -0.65 8.91 23.28
CA GLY A 56 0.60 9.24 23.96
C GLY A 56 1.46 8.02 24.27
N SER A 57 2.04 7.99 25.46
CA SER A 57 3.00 6.98 25.90
C SER A 57 2.40 5.77 26.60
N ALA A 58 1.07 5.63 26.65
CA ALA A 58 0.40 4.49 27.28
C ALA A 58 0.68 3.18 26.52
N GLU A 59 0.86 2.09 27.28
CA GLU A 59 1.19 0.75 26.77
C GLU A 59 0.05 -0.24 26.98
N ILE A 60 -0.68 -0.13 28.11
CA ILE A 60 -1.78 -1.00 28.47
C ILE A 60 -3.04 -0.18 28.66
N ILE A 61 -4.19 -0.74 28.26
CA ILE A 61 -5.49 -0.16 28.47
C ILE A 61 -6.41 -1.13 29.20
N ILE A 62 -7.28 -0.56 30.05
CA ILE A 62 -8.33 -1.29 30.75
C ILE A 62 -9.68 -0.60 30.53
N TYR A 63 -10.65 -1.35 30.07
CA TYR A 63 -12.02 -0.83 29.82
C TYR A 63 -13.08 -1.90 30.09
N SER A 64 -14.33 -1.46 30.19
CA SER A 64 -15.46 -2.36 30.43
C SER A 64 -15.79 -3.23 29.20
N ASN A 65 -16.28 -4.44 29.48
CA ASN A 65 -16.80 -5.38 28.48
C ASN A 65 -18.20 -5.88 28.92
N GLU A 66 -18.76 -6.83 28.20
CA GLU A 66 -20.08 -7.41 28.50
C GLU A 66 -20.17 -8.06 29.88
N LEU A 67 -19.06 -8.52 30.47
CA LEU A 67 -18.97 -9.15 31.77
C LEU A 67 -18.81 -8.12 32.92
N SER A 68 -18.58 -6.87 32.58
CA SER A 68 -18.29 -5.81 33.55
C SER A 68 -19.55 -5.42 34.32
N PRO A 69 -19.47 -5.26 35.64
CA PRO A 69 -20.62 -4.89 36.46
C PRO A 69 -21.10 -3.43 36.25
N THR A 70 -20.21 -2.59 35.75
CA THR A 70 -20.48 -1.16 35.43
C THR A 70 -19.67 -0.78 34.18
N PRO A 71 -20.11 0.25 33.43
CA PRO A 71 -19.37 0.79 32.30
C PRO A 71 -18.09 1.55 32.71
N TYR A 72 -17.78 1.59 33.99
CA TYR A 72 -16.67 2.33 34.58
C TYR A 72 -15.72 1.40 35.31
N VAL A 73 -14.41 1.67 35.21
CA VAL A 73 -13.31 0.96 35.86
C VAL A 73 -12.84 1.73 37.10
N ASP A 74 -12.55 1.04 38.19
CA ASP A 74 -11.89 1.62 39.36
C ASP A 74 -10.37 1.63 39.17
N PRO A 75 -9.66 2.77 39.25
CA PRO A 75 -8.21 2.81 39.05
C PRO A 75 -7.42 2.23 40.25
N LYS A 76 -8.01 2.20 41.45
CA LYS A 76 -7.31 1.82 42.69
C LYS A 76 -6.57 0.48 42.65
N PRO A 77 -7.15 -0.64 42.10
CA PRO A 77 -6.43 -1.88 42.03
C PRO A 77 -5.12 -1.78 41.21
N ALA A 78 -5.12 -0.99 40.13
CA ALA A 78 -3.92 -0.76 39.34
C ALA A 78 -2.91 0.15 40.07
N GLU A 79 -3.37 1.19 40.75
CA GLU A 79 -2.53 2.07 41.55
C GLU A 79 -1.79 1.31 42.67
N ASN A 80 -2.36 0.23 43.20
CA ASN A 80 -1.73 -0.60 44.23
C ASN A 80 -0.48 -1.38 43.74
N LEU A 81 -0.27 -1.50 42.42
CA LEU A 81 0.96 -2.06 41.86
C LEU A 81 2.18 -1.13 42.04
N GLY A 82 1.97 0.10 42.45
CA GLY A 82 2.98 1.03 42.89
C GLY A 82 4.11 1.23 41.90
N ASN A 83 5.36 0.89 42.33
CA ASN A 83 6.59 1.17 41.55
C ASN A 83 6.71 0.40 40.24
N LYS A 84 5.85 -0.61 39.99
CA LYS A 84 5.85 -1.33 38.69
C LYS A 84 5.23 -0.52 37.56
N LEU A 85 4.47 0.53 37.89
CA LEU A 85 3.80 1.38 36.93
C LEU A 85 4.36 2.81 37.01
N GLU A 86 4.63 3.41 35.85
CA GLU A 86 5.03 4.83 35.78
C GLU A 86 3.84 5.75 36.04
N TYR A 87 2.67 5.39 35.49
CA TYR A 87 1.41 6.06 35.77
C TYR A 87 0.18 5.17 35.48
N VAL A 88 -0.91 5.52 36.16
CA VAL A 88 -2.28 5.02 35.88
C VAL A 88 -3.16 6.26 35.69
N ILE A 89 -3.58 6.52 34.46
CA ILE A 89 -4.37 7.70 34.09
C ILE A 89 -5.74 7.27 33.62
N GLY A 90 -6.76 7.76 34.29
CA GLY A 90 -8.14 7.47 33.92
C GLY A 90 -8.78 8.61 33.13
N THR A 91 -9.55 8.28 32.11
CA THR A 91 -10.38 9.24 31.40
C THR A 91 -11.88 8.89 31.52
N ILE A 92 -12.72 9.89 31.31
CA ILE A 92 -14.16 9.72 31.11
C ILE A 92 -14.53 10.32 29.78
N GLU A 93 -15.17 9.53 28.94
CA GLU A 93 -15.62 9.96 27.63
C GLU A 93 -17.12 10.03 27.58
N LEU A 94 -17.64 11.14 27.07
CA LEU A 94 -19.05 11.34 26.82
C LEU A 94 -19.27 11.97 25.47
N THR A 95 -20.42 11.70 24.88
CA THR A 95 -20.86 12.40 23.68
C THR A 95 -21.81 13.53 24.08
N GLY A 96 -21.59 14.68 23.49
CA GLY A 96 -22.46 15.83 23.62
C GLY A 96 -22.76 16.46 22.28
N TYR A 97 -23.62 17.46 22.27
CA TYR A 97 -23.99 18.21 21.08
C TYR A 97 -23.72 19.71 21.28
N TYR A 98 -23.13 20.30 20.26
CA TYR A 98 -22.97 21.74 20.18
C TYR A 98 -23.86 22.30 19.08
N LYS A 99 -24.71 23.24 19.42
CA LYS A 99 -25.58 23.91 18.45
C LYS A 99 -24.94 25.22 18.00
N ALA A 100 -24.26 25.17 16.85
CA ALA A 100 -23.58 26.33 16.30
C ALA A 100 -24.56 27.32 15.65
N SER A 101 -25.65 26.81 15.02
CA SER A 101 -26.76 27.57 14.47
C SER A 101 -28.06 26.77 14.57
N THR A 102 -29.17 27.33 14.06
CA THR A 102 -30.48 26.67 14.11
C THR A 102 -30.49 25.31 13.41
N ASP A 103 -29.71 25.18 12.34
CA ASP A 103 -29.67 24.00 11.49
C ASP A 103 -28.34 23.21 11.59
N ASP A 104 -27.36 23.70 12.37
CA ASP A 104 -26.02 23.06 12.48
C ASP A 104 -25.81 22.52 13.91
N ILE A 105 -26.06 21.22 14.06
CA ILE A 105 -25.85 20.47 15.31
C ILE A 105 -24.63 19.56 15.12
N LEU A 106 -23.62 19.80 15.93
CA LEU A 106 -22.34 19.11 15.89
C LEU A 106 -22.22 18.06 16.98
N ASN A 107 -21.71 16.89 16.64
CA ASN A 107 -21.33 15.89 17.62
C ASN A 107 -20.00 16.27 18.26
N ILE A 108 -20.01 16.40 19.57
CA ILE A 108 -18.82 16.73 20.36
C ILE A 108 -18.41 15.49 21.15
N ASN A 109 -17.17 15.04 20.95
CA ASN A 109 -16.56 14.02 21.78
C ASN A 109 -15.88 14.68 22.98
N ILE A 110 -16.43 14.48 24.16
CA ILE A 110 -15.99 15.11 25.37
C ILE A 110 -15.03 14.18 26.10
N LEU A 111 -13.78 14.61 26.23
CA LEU A 111 -12.71 13.89 26.88
C LEU A 111 -12.42 14.53 28.25
N GLY A 112 -12.65 13.75 29.30
CA GLY A 112 -12.41 14.19 30.68
C GLY A 112 -11.02 13.79 31.15
N TYR A 113 -10.12 14.76 31.29
CA TYR A 113 -8.75 14.54 31.79
C TYR A 113 -8.40 15.47 32.93
N ASP A 114 -7.48 15.04 33.78
CA ASP A 114 -6.67 15.93 34.58
C ASP A 114 -5.55 16.50 33.71
N TYR A 115 -5.32 17.81 33.77
CA TYR A 115 -4.37 18.45 32.85
C TYR A 115 -2.93 18.02 33.10
N GLY A 116 -2.54 17.85 34.37
CA GLY A 116 -1.20 17.41 34.72
C GLY A 116 -0.93 15.96 34.30
N GLU A 117 -1.92 15.07 34.47
CA GLU A 117 -1.86 13.68 34.02
C GLU A 117 -1.80 13.61 32.48
N LEU A 118 -2.62 14.42 31.81
CA LEU A 118 -2.63 14.48 30.35
C LEU A 118 -1.27 14.92 29.79
N GLN A 119 -0.62 15.92 30.39
CA GLN A 119 0.70 16.38 29.96
C GLN A 119 1.80 15.31 30.14
N LYS A 120 1.66 14.42 31.12
CA LYS A 120 2.59 13.29 31.30
C LYS A 120 2.39 12.22 30.25
N MET A 121 1.14 11.89 29.92
CA MET A 121 0.79 10.82 28.99
C MET A 121 0.88 11.28 27.52
N ASN A 122 0.24 12.40 27.21
CA ASN A 122 0.11 12.93 25.85
C ASN A 122 0.09 14.46 25.87
N PRO A 123 1.27 15.11 25.85
CA PRO A 123 1.36 16.56 25.94
C PRO A 123 0.68 17.23 24.75
N ILE A 124 -0.32 18.06 25.05
CA ILE A 124 -1.02 18.87 24.05
C ILE A 124 -0.27 20.18 23.81
N HIS A 125 -0.16 20.58 22.54
CA HIS A 125 0.45 21.85 22.16
C HIS A 125 -0.58 22.99 22.23
N LEU A 126 -0.48 23.81 23.26
CA LEU A 126 -1.34 24.99 23.40
C LEU A 126 -0.86 26.11 22.46
N ILE A 127 -1.77 26.71 21.71
CA ILE A 127 -1.52 27.90 20.89
C ILE A 127 -1.80 29.15 21.71
N SER A 128 -2.89 29.14 22.46
CA SER A 128 -3.26 30.22 23.35
C SER A 128 -4.00 29.69 24.58
N SER A 129 -3.81 30.31 25.72
CA SER A 129 -4.50 29.92 26.95
C SER A 129 -4.77 31.13 27.87
N GLN A 130 -5.86 31.09 28.61
CA GLN A 130 -6.21 32.06 29.59
C GLN A 130 -6.84 31.38 30.83
N ASN A 131 -6.26 31.62 32.02
CA ASN A 131 -6.74 31.02 33.26
C ASN A 131 -6.92 29.49 33.19
N LEU A 132 -6.00 28.78 32.50
CA LEU A 132 -6.09 27.34 32.33
C LEU A 132 -5.90 26.63 33.68
N GLU A 133 -4.91 26.98 34.45
CA GLU A 133 -4.63 26.37 35.76
C GLU A 133 -5.24 27.16 36.91
N PRO A 134 -5.81 26.49 37.95
CA PRO A 134 -6.05 25.04 38.00
C PRO A 134 -7.13 24.59 36.98
N PHE A 135 -6.92 23.46 36.29
CA PHE A 135 -7.88 22.94 35.32
C PHE A 135 -9.05 22.25 36.03
N THR A 136 -9.97 23.04 36.52
CA THR A 136 -11.15 22.60 37.29
C THR A 136 -12.39 23.39 36.89
N GLY A 137 -13.55 22.87 37.22
CA GLY A 137 -14.84 23.54 37.00
C GLY A 137 -15.26 23.50 35.53
N ARG A 138 -15.85 24.59 35.02
CA ARG A 138 -16.47 24.64 33.69
C ARG A 138 -15.55 25.21 32.62
N LYS A 139 -14.30 24.70 32.57
CA LYS A 139 -13.28 25.04 31.58
C LYS A 139 -13.30 24.05 30.45
N ILE A 140 -12.97 24.50 29.24
CA ILE A 140 -12.88 23.64 28.05
C ILE A 140 -11.67 24.04 27.22
N ILE A 141 -10.99 23.03 26.71
CA ILE A 141 -9.90 23.16 25.70
C ILE A 141 -10.46 22.68 24.38
N ILE A 142 -10.31 23.48 23.35
CA ILE A 142 -10.79 23.20 22.00
C ILE A 142 -9.64 23.22 21.00
N SER A 143 -9.87 22.64 19.83
CA SER A 143 -8.92 22.67 18.72
C SER A 143 -8.89 24.04 18.03
N GLU A 144 -7.76 24.38 17.40
CA GLU A 144 -7.60 25.59 16.60
C GLU A 144 -8.59 25.62 15.42
N THR A 145 -8.72 24.53 14.69
CA THR A 145 -9.62 24.41 13.54
C THR A 145 -11.08 24.67 13.92
N PHE A 146 -11.51 24.12 15.08
CA PHE A 146 -12.84 24.35 15.60
C PHE A 146 -13.04 25.80 16.05
N ALA A 147 -12.04 26.38 16.73
CA ALA A 147 -12.07 27.76 17.17
C ALA A 147 -12.21 28.73 15.97
N GLU A 148 -11.41 28.54 14.92
CA GLU A 148 -11.46 29.37 13.71
C GLU A 148 -12.78 29.23 12.95
N LYS A 149 -13.24 27.99 12.75
CA LYS A 149 -14.46 27.69 11.99
C LYS A 149 -15.71 28.30 12.63
N TYR A 150 -15.80 28.27 13.95
CA TYR A 150 -16.96 28.78 14.69
C TYR A 150 -16.71 30.11 15.39
N LYS A 151 -15.57 30.76 15.12
CA LYS A 151 -15.18 32.07 15.65
C LYS A 151 -15.23 32.12 17.18
N LEU A 152 -14.71 31.08 17.82
CA LEU A 152 -14.61 30.96 19.27
C LEU A 152 -13.24 31.50 19.72
N GLU A 153 -13.26 32.43 20.67
CA GLU A 153 -12.08 33.04 21.27
C GLU A 153 -11.90 32.59 22.72
N LEU A 154 -10.74 32.88 23.31
CA LEU A 154 -10.49 32.66 24.73
C LEU A 154 -11.56 33.40 25.58
N GLY A 155 -12.14 32.69 26.55
CA GLY A 155 -13.23 33.20 27.38
C GLY A 155 -14.63 33.09 26.78
N SER A 156 -14.76 32.73 25.49
CA SER A 156 -16.06 32.53 24.85
C SER A 156 -16.89 31.48 25.58
N PRO A 157 -18.20 31.73 25.81
CA PRO A 157 -19.10 30.72 26.35
C PRO A 157 -19.44 29.68 25.29
N MET A 158 -19.44 28.41 25.69
CA MET A 158 -19.83 27.30 24.86
C MET A 158 -20.89 26.45 25.57
N ASP A 159 -22.08 26.41 25.00
CA ASP A 159 -23.18 25.64 25.56
C ASP A 159 -23.20 24.25 24.91
N LEU A 160 -22.94 23.22 25.72
CA LEU A 160 -22.97 21.82 25.31
C LEU A 160 -24.19 21.13 25.87
N GLU A 161 -24.91 20.39 25.07
CA GLU A 161 -25.94 19.48 25.52
C GLU A 161 -25.34 18.12 25.82
N ILE A 162 -25.29 17.74 27.11
CA ILE A 162 -24.70 16.48 27.58
C ILE A 162 -25.80 15.71 28.29
N GLN A 163 -26.09 14.49 27.86
CA GLN A 163 -27.17 13.64 28.40
C GLN A 163 -28.52 14.39 28.53
N GLY A 164 -28.88 15.17 27.50
CA GLY A 164 -30.13 15.96 27.47
C GLY A 164 -30.15 17.23 28.35
N THR A 165 -29.03 17.57 29.01
CA THR A 165 -28.93 18.76 29.86
C THR A 165 -27.94 19.75 29.27
N LYS A 166 -28.34 21.02 29.15
CA LYS A 166 -27.46 22.09 28.71
C LYS A 166 -26.46 22.48 29.79
N GLN A 167 -25.20 22.43 29.48
CA GLN A 167 -24.09 22.80 30.34
C GLN A 167 -23.26 23.89 29.65
N ARG A 168 -23.01 24.99 30.36
CA ARG A 168 -22.20 26.11 29.85
C ARG A 168 -20.76 25.98 30.31
N PHE A 169 -19.86 25.96 29.34
CA PHE A 169 -18.40 25.95 29.55
C PHE A 169 -17.80 27.27 29.07
N ARG A 170 -16.54 27.54 29.44
CA ARG A 170 -15.75 28.68 28.94
C ARG A 170 -14.48 28.16 28.30
N VAL A 171 -14.18 28.62 27.09
CA VAL A 171 -12.94 28.30 26.36
C VAL A 171 -11.76 28.87 27.17
N SER A 172 -10.94 27.98 27.75
CA SER A 172 -9.80 28.33 28.57
C SER A 172 -8.49 28.17 27.83
N ALA A 173 -8.47 27.33 26.79
CA ALA A 173 -7.32 27.20 25.91
C ALA A 173 -7.74 26.76 24.51
N ILE A 174 -6.93 27.14 23.53
CA ILE A 174 -6.98 26.68 22.14
C ILE A 174 -5.67 25.95 21.88
N ALA A 175 -5.78 24.71 21.41
CA ALA A 175 -4.64 23.86 21.15
C ALA A 175 -4.59 23.44 19.68
N ALA A 176 -3.43 23.02 19.22
CA ALA A 176 -3.24 22.55 17.85
C ALA A 176 -4.17 21.37 17.54
N SER A 177 -4.75 21.34 16.35
CA SER A 177 -5.68 20.29 15.85
C SER A 177 -4.93 19.00 15.52
N LYS A 178 -4.23 18.42 16.50
CA LYS A 178 -3.42 17.21 16.38
C LYS A 178 -3.67 16.27 17.56
N GLY A 179 -3.39 14.99 17.33
CA GLY A 179 -3.52 13.96 18.37
C GLY A 179 -4.93 13.85 18.92
N LEU A 180 -5.08 14.01 20.24
CA LEU A 180 -6.40 13.95 20.93
C LEU A 180 -7.40 14.97 20.42
N LEU A 181 -6.95 16.13 19.94
CA LEU A 181 -7.79 17.21 19.43
C LEU A 181 -7.91 17.24 17.90
N LYS A 182 -7.51 16.15 17.21
CA LYS A 182 -7.71 16.00 15.78
C LYS A 182 -9.19 15.78 15.47
N GLU A 183 -9.73 16.67 14.65
CA GLU A 183 -11.14 16.62 14.25
C GLU A 183 -11.35 15.60 13.13
N ASN A 184 -12.51 14.96 13.17
CA ASN A 184 -13.05 14.17 12.07
C ASN A 184 -14.41 14.76 11.69
N ASP A 185 -14.85 14.58 10.43
CA ASP A 185 -16.14 15.11 9.92
C ASP A 185 -17.37 14.81 10.81
N ARG A 186 -17.27 13.79 11.65
CA ARG A 186 -18.40 13.32 12.50
C ARG A 186 -18.21 13.57 13.99
N ASN A 187 -16.98 13.86 14.44
CA ASN A 187 -16.66 14.01 15.86
C ASN A 187 -15.63 15.11 16.08
N ILE A 188 -15.99 16.09 16.88
CA ILE A 188 -15.11 17.17 17.29
C ILE A 188 -14.69 16.91 18.74
N PRO A 189 -13.42 16.57 19.00
CA PRO A 189 -12.95 16.32 20.35
C PRO A 189 -12.73 17.64 21.11
N VAL A 190 -13.12 17.62 22.37
CA VAL A 190 -12.88 18.70 23.33
C VAL A 190 -12.41 18.12 24.65
N ILE A 191 -11.56 18.84 25.39
CA ILE A 191 -11.07 18.38 26.68
C ILE A 191 -11.70 19.25 27.80
N ILE A 192 -12.25 18.56 28.78
CA ILE A 192 -12.90 19.17 29.95
C ILE A 192 -12.30 18.55 31.23
N PRO A 193 -12.26 19.26 32.36
CA PRO A 193 -11.76 18.69 33.61
C PRO A 193 -12.48 17.39 33.99
N ARG A 194 -11.69 16.33 34.28
CA ARG A 194 -12.18 14.99 34.61
C ARG A 194 -13.22 14.99 35.70
N GLU A 195 -13.01 15.74 36.77
CA GLU A 195 -13.95 15.82 37.90
C GLU A 195 -15.32 16.36 37.49
N THR A 196 -15.34 17.34 36.57
CA THR A 196 -16.58 17.92 36.06
C THR A 196 -17.37 16.89 35.28
N ILE A 197 -16.71 16.17 34.37
CA ILE A 197 -17.37 15.11 33.59
C ILE A 197 -17.75 13.93 34.47
N ALA A 198 -16.90 13.53 35.43
CA ALA A 198 -17.19 12.46 36.38
C ALA A 198 -18.46 12.76 37.21
N SER A 199 -18.67 14.02 37.55
CA SER A 199 -19.88 14.43 38.28
C SER A 199 -21.12 14.36 37.40
N LEU A 200 -21.03 14.76 36.13
CA LEU A 200 -22.13 14.67 35.15
C LEU A 200 -22.46 13.22 34.80
N ALA A 201 -21.46 12.38 34.64
CA ALA A 201 -21.61 10.95 34.36
C ALA A 201 -22.00 10.11 35.58
N LYS A 202 -22.11 10.71 36.78
CA LYS A 202 -22.30 9.99 38.05
C LYS A 202 -21.22 8.90 38.31
N ALA A 203 -20.01 9.15 37.86
CA ALA A 203 -18.88 8.21 37.88
C ALA A 203 -17.70 8.74 38.72
N ARG A 204 -17.98 9.45 39.84
CA ARG A 204 -16.91 9.98 40.70
C ARG A 204 -15.98 8.89 41.20
N GLY A 205 -14.65 9.11 41.05
CA GLY A 205 -13.62 8.17 41.46
C GLY A 205 -13.47 6.96 40.53
N LYS A 206 -14.21 6.89 39.43
CA LYS A 206 -14.11 5.85 38.40
C LYS A 206 -13.73 6.44 37.05
N SER A 207 -13.35 5.60 36.10
CA SER A 207 -12.93 5.99 34.76
C SER A 207 -13.64 5.12 33.74
N PHE A 208 -13.88 5.66 32.54
CA PHE A 208 -14.38 4.90 31.39
C PHE A 208 -13.29 4.03 30.83
N LEU A 209 -12.07 4.57 30.77
CA LEU A 209 -10.87 3.93 30.27
C LEU A 209 -9.68 4.26 31.19
N LEU A 210 -8.84 3.29 31.47
CA LEU A 210 -7.55 3.48 32.14
C LEU A 210 -6.42 3.32 31.13
N TYR A 211 -5.53 4.29 31.11
CA TYR A 211 -4.26 4.26 30.38
C TYR A 211 -3.13 3.99 31.37
N ILE A 212 -2.33 2.98 31.10
CA ILE A 212 -1.28 2.53 31.98
C ILE A 212 0.02 2.50 31.21
N LYS A 213 1.09 3.00 31.85
CA LYS A 213 2.45 2.85 31.39
C LYS A 213 3.25 2.10 32.44
N THR A 214 4.02 1.11 32.00
CA THR A 214 4.91 0.34 32.87
C THR A 214 6.17 1.14 33.22
N ALA A 215 6.79 0.85 34.38
CA ALA A 215 8.03 1.46 34.75
C ALA A 215 9.18 0.94 33.86
N GLU A 216 10.25 1.74 33.72
CA GLU A 216 11.40 1.35 32.92
C GLU A 216 12.03 0.02 33.44
N GLY A 217 12.18 -0.94 32.52
CA GLY A 217 12.77 -2.25 32.81
C GLY A 217 11.77 -3.33 33.21
N GLU A 218 10.50 -3.00 33.40
CA GLU A 218 9.45 -3.98 33.67
C GLU A 218 9.00 -4.72 32.40
N ASN A 219 8.56 -5.97 32.58
CA ASN A 219 8.08 -6.81 31.48
C ASN A 219 6.59 -6.62 31.24
N ILE A 220 6.21 -5.99 30.11
CA ILE A 220 4.81 -5.71 29.78
C ILE A 220 3.91 -6.96 29.86
N PRO A 221 4.26 -8.15 29.29
CA PRO A 221 3.46 -9.36 29.44
C PRO A 221 3.21 -9.80 30.87
N GLU A 222 4.16 -9.63 31.80
CA GLU A 222 3.98 -9.97 33.22
C GLU A 222 2.99 -9.02 33.90
N ILE A 223 3.16 -7.73 33.68
CA ILE A 223 2.25 -6.69 34.19
C ILE A 223 0.85 -6.88 33.62
N LEU A 224 0.73 -7.22 32.33
CA LEU A 224 -0.54 -7.51 31.69
C LEU A 224 -1.28 -8.66 32.37
N ASN A 225 -0.55 -9.75 32.71
CA ASN A 225 -1.11 -10.89 33.42
C ASN A 225 -1.56 -10.52 34.86
N GLU A 226 -0.74 -9.74 35.59
CA GLU A 226 -1.11 -9.23 36.92
C GLU A 226 -2.37 -8.34 36.86
N LEU A 227 -2.42 -7.40 35.95
CA LEU A 227 -3.59 -6.55 35.74
C LEU A 227 -4.83 -7.35 35.31
N SER A 228 -4.67 -8.35 34.45
CA SER A 228 -5.77 -9.23 34.02
C SER A 228 -6.35 -10.04 35.18
N ALA A 229 -5.52 -10.44 36.14
CA ALA A 229 -5.97 -11.13 37.34
C ALA A 229 -6.75 -10.17 38.28
N LEU A 230 -6.29 -8.92 38.41
CA LEU A 230 -6.96 -7.89 39.23
C LEU A 230 -8.28 -7.44 38.60
N TYR A 231 -8.35 -7.32 37.28
CA TYR A 231 -9.49 -6.87 36.52
C TYR A 231 -10.18 -7.97 35.72
N ASN A 232 -10.43 -9.12 36.33
CA ASN A 232 -10.92 -10.35 35.68
C ASN A 232 -12.27 -10.22 34.93
N ARG A 233 -13.05 -9.15 35.20
CA ARG A 233 -14.34 -8.83 34.55
C ARG A 233 -14.24 -7.67 33.56
N TYR A 234 -13.04 -7.18 33.29
CA TYR A 234 -12.77 -6.07 32.39
C TYR A 234 -11.85 -6.55 31.30
N THR A 235 -11.80 -5.83 30.22
CA THR A 235 -10.81 -6.10 29.16
C THR A 235 -9.52 -5.38 29.52
N VAL A 236 -8.46 -6.16 29.70
CA VAL A 236 -7.09 -5.71 29.88
C VAL A 236 -6.29 -6.13 28.68
N ARG A 237 -5.71 -5.21 27.95
CA ARG A 237 -4.89 -5.53 26.77
C ARG A 237 -3.79 -4.51 26.55
N GLU A 238 -2.76 -4.95 25.83
CA GLU A 238 -1.83 -4.00 25.27
C GLU A 238 -2.57 -3.07 24.32
N PHE A 239 -2.22 -1.80 24.34
CA PHE A 239 -2.83 -0.84 23.43
C PHE A 239 -2.43 -1.13 21.97
N PHE A 240 -1.16 -1.47 21.74
CA PHE A 240 -0.62 -1.87 20.44
C PHE A 240 -0.47 -3.39 20.38
N SER A 241 -1.54 -4.11 20.08
CA SER A 241 -1.40 -5.50 19.66
C SER A 241 -0.80 -5.53 18.25
N GLU A 242 0.44 -6.05 18.13
CA GLU A 242 1.07 -6.25 16.83
C GLU A 242 0.18 -7.06 15.89
N GLU A 243 -0.58 -8.00 16.41
CA GLU A 243 -1.51 -8.84 15.65
C GLU A 243 -2.65 -8.03 15.02
N GLU A 244 -3.27 -7.11 15.77
CA GLU A 244 -4.34 -6.24 15.27
C GLU A 244 -3.84 -5.29 14.18
N ILE A 245 -2.65 -4.70 14.38
CA ILE A 245 -1.99 -3.84 13.39
C ILE A 245 -1.68 -4.63 12.12
N LEU A 246 -1.10 -5.83 12.25
CA LEU A 246 -0.79 -6.69 11.13
C LEU A 246 -2.06 -7.14 10.39
N GLN A 247 -3.16 -7.40 11.11
CA GLN A 247 -4.44 -7.77 10.51
C GLN A 247 -5.05 -6.60 9.71
N GLN A 248 -5.08 -5.38 10.26
CA GLN A 248 -5.54 -4.20 9.53
C GLN A 248 -4.68 -3.92 8.29
N LEU A 249 -3.35 -4.02 8.45
CA LEU A 249 -2.42 -3.84 7.33
C LEU A 249 -2.55 -4.94 6.29
N SER A 250 -2.92 -6.16 6.66
CA SER A 250 -3.10 -7.26 5.71
C SER A 250 -4.19 -6.95 4.68
N MET A 251 -5.24 -6.25 5.07
CA MET A 251 -6.32 -5.83 4.15
C MET A 251 -5.81 -4.89 3.05
N ILE A 252 -4.83 -4.05 3.37
CA ILE A 252 -4.22 -3.12 2.40
C ILE A 252 -3.09 -3.82 1.65
N ARG A 253 -2.24 -4.56 2.33
CA ARG A 253 -1.06 -5.22 1.76
C ARG A 253 -1.42 -6.32 0.75
N THR A 254 -2.47 -7.06 1.02
CA THR A 254 -2.87 -8.23 0.23
C THR A 254 -3.18 -7.90 -1.25
N PRO A 255 -4.01 -6.89 -1.60
CA PRO A 255 -4.23 -6.49 -2.97
C PRO A 255 -2.93 -6.09 -3.69
N PHE A 256 -2.04 -5.34 -3.01
CA PHE A 256 -0.75 -4.95 -3.59
C PHE A 256 0.17 -6.15 -3.87
N LEU A 257 0.19 -7.14 -2.98
CA LEU A 257 0.93 -8.38 -3.23
C LEU A 257 0.39 -9.14 -4.44
N LEU A 258 -0.93 -9.21 -4.59
CA LEU A 258 -1.56 -9.87 -5.74
C LEU A 258 -1.22 -9.16 -7.06
N ILE A 259 -1.31 -7.83 -7.09
CA ILE A 259 -0.93 -7.03 -8.26
C ILE A 259 0.57 -7.23 -8.57
N THR A 260 1.42 -7.19 -7.55
CA THR A 260 2.86 -7.41 -7.72
C THR A 260 3.16 -8.79 -8.29
N LEU A 261 2.50 -9.83 -7.79
CA LEU A 261 2.63 -11.20 -8.29
C LEU A 261 2.22 -11.30 -9.76
N LEU A 262 1.09 -10.69 -10.14
CA LEU A 262 0.62 -10.63 -11.52
C LEU A 262 1.66 -9.99 -12.44
N VAL A 263 2.18 -8.84 -12.04
CA VAL A 263 3.19 -8.11 -12.84
C VAL A 263 4.50 -8.90 -12.94
N LEU A 264 4.91 -9.62 -11.88
CA LEU A 264 6.05 -10.53 -11.93
C LEU A 264 5.86 -11.64 -12.97
N PHE A 265 4.70 -12.29 -13.00
CA PHE A 265 4.38 -13.31 -13.99
C PHE A 265 4.36 -12.74 -15.42
N MET A 266 3.78 -11.54 -15.61
CA MET A 266 3.80 -10.84 -16.90
C MET A 266 5.23 -10.58 -17.36
N SER A 267 6.10 -10.15 -16.47
CA SER A 267 7.50 -9.87 -16.78
C SER A 267 8.29 -11.12 -17.11
N ILE A 268 8.11 -12.21 -16.38
CA ILE A 268 8.70 -13.52 -16.72
C ILE A 268 8.32 -13.91 -18.15
N PHE A 269 7.05 -13.74 -18.50
CA PHE A 269 6.57 -14.10 -19.85
C PHE A 269 7.17 -13.20 -20.93
N ILE A 270 7.20 -11.87 -20.72
CA ILE A 270 7.79 -10.91 -21.68
C ILE A 270 9.27 -11.18 -21.87
N ILE A 271 10.02 -11.38 -20.77
CA ILE A 271 11.45 -11.68 -20.82
C ILE A 271 11.70 -13.01 -21.55
N TYR A 272 10.95 -14.07 -21.16
CA TYR A 272 11.06 -15.39 -21.79
C TYR A 272 10.80 -15.33 -23.30
N THR A 273 9.72 -14.68 -23.72
CA THR A 273 9.37 -14.59 -25.16
C THR A 273 10.37 -13.74 -25.91
N SER A 274 10.84 -12.64 -25.35
CA SER A 274 11.86 -11.78 -25.95
C SER A 274 13.20 -12.50 -26.08
N PHE A 275 13.66 -13.19 -25.04
CA PHE A 275 14.90 -14.00 -25.11
C PHE A 275 14.79 -15.16 -26.08
N LYS A 276 13.63 -15.79 -26.19
CA LYS A 276 13.39 -16.85 -27.20
C LYS A 276 13.62 -16.30 -28.62
N VAL A 277 13.09 -15.12 -28.93
CA VAL A 277 13.26 -14.51 -30.26
C VAL A 277 14.68 -14.03 -30.46
N ILE A 278 15.31 -13.35 -29.48
CA ILE A 278 16.72 -12.92 -29.57
C ILE A 278 17.62 -14.09 -29.84
N THR A 279 17.45 -15.19 -29.11
CA THR A 279 18.32 -16.37 -29.23
C THR A 279 18.11 -17.06 -30.56
N MET A 280 16.90 -17.10 -31.12
CA MET A 280 16.64 -17.63 -32.47
C MET A 280 17.28 -16.77 -33.56
N GLU A 281 17.22 -15.44 -33.46
CA GLU A 281 17.87 -14.54 -34.43
C GLU A 281 19.39 -14.63 -34.39
N ARG A 282 19.98 -14.96 -33.24
CA ARG A 282 21.43 -15.12 -33.08
C ARG A 282 21.93 -16.52 -33.40
N LEU A 283 21.02 -17.43 -33.72
CA LEU A 283 21.37 -18.82 -33.99
C LEU A 283 22.47 -18.98 -35.06
N PRO A 284 22.43 -18.28 -36.21
CA PRO A 284 23.50 -18.37 -37.23
C PRO A 284 24.86 -17.97 -36.66
N VAL A 285 24.93 -16.85 -35.93
CA VAL A 285 26.17 -16.36 -35.30
C VAL A 285 26.68 -17.34 -34.25
N ILE A 286 25.79 -17.90 -33.41
CA ILE A 286 26.15 -18.95 -32.46
C ILE A 286 26.67 -20.20 -33.18
N GLY A 287 26.05 -20.56 -34.30
CA GLY A 287 26.49 -21.68 -35.16
C GLY A 287 27.92 -21.47 -35.66
N THR A 288 28.24 -20.29 -36.18
CA THR A 288 29.59 -19.93 -36.65
C THR A 288 30.60 -20.01 -35.50
N PHE A 289 30.31 -19.43 -34.32
CA PHE A 289 31.23 -19.55 -33.19
C PHE A 289 31.47 -20.99 -32.75
N ARG A 290 30.43 -21.82 -32.76
CA ARG A 290 30.52 -23.22 -32.39
C ARG A 290 31.27 -24.05 -33.47
N SER A 291 31.19 -23.68 -34.74
CA SER A 291 31.95 -24.32 -35.83
C SER A 291 33.44 -24.02 -35.72
N ILE A 292 33.83 -22.87 -35.16
CA ILE A 292 35.24 -22.47 -34.91
C ILE A 292 35.76 -23.02 -33.56
N GLY A 293 34.93 -23.77 -32.79
CA GLY A 293 35.35 -24.43 -31.54
C GLY A 293 34.80 -23.84 -30.24
N ALA A 294 33.93 -22.86 -30.27
CA ALA A 294 33.28 -22.35 -29.05
C ALA A 294 32.39 -23.40 -28.38
N THR A 295 32.53 -23.58 -27.08
CA THR A 295 31.76 -24.55 -26.32
C THR A 295 30.29 -24.09 -26.12
N LYS A 296 29.40 -25.07 -25.85
CA LYS A 296 27.98 -24.77 -25.49
C LYS A 296 27.88 -23.88 -24.26
N LYS A 297 28.74 -24.10 -23.26
CA LYS A 297 28.76 -23.31 -22.02
C LYS A 297 29.14 -21.85 -22.28
N MET A 298 30.14 -21.63 -23.12
CA MET A 298 30.64 -20.30 -23.48
C MET A 298 29.56 -19.49 -24.21
N THR A 299 28.91 -20.05 -25.24
CA THR A 299 27.87 -19.36 -26.00
C THR A 299 26.60 -19.09 -25.18
N SER A 300 26.21 -20.04 -24.31
CA SER A 300 25.09 -19.84 -23.37
C SER A 300 25.41 -18.80 -22.29
N GLY A 301 26.67 -18.79 -21.79
CA GLY A 301 27.14 -17.83 -20.79
C GLY A 301 27.06 -16.39 -21.28
N VAL A 302 27.40 -16.11 -22.54
CA VAL A 302 27.26 -14.75 -23.11
C VAL A 302 25.82 -14.29 -23.12
N LEU A 303 24.87 -15.16 -23.46
CA LEU A 303 23.44 -14.83 -23.47
C LEU A 303 22.88 -14.61 -22.03
N LEU A 304 23.36 -15.40 -21.06
CA LEU A 304 22.99 -15.23 -19.66
C LEU A 304 23.59 -13.95 -19.07
N LEU A 305 24.83 -13.59 -19.40
CA LEU A 305 25.42 -12.31 -19.00
C LEU A 305 24.61 -11.12 -19.53
N GLU A 306 24.10 -11.23 -20.76
CA GLU A 306 23.20 -10.21 -21.31
C GLU A 306 21.92 -10.06 -20.48
N SER A 307 21.32 -11.18 -20.04
CA SER A 307 20.13 -11.13 -19.18
C SER A 307 20.41 -10.49 -17.81
N ILE A 308 21.59 -10.76 -17.23
CA ILE A 308 22.03 -10.13 -15.98
C ILE A 308 22.17 -8.63 -16.16
N LEU A 309 22.76 -8.16 -17.27
CA LEU A 309 22.85 -6.72 -17.57
C LEU A 309 21.48 -6.06 -17.68
N TYR A 310 20.53 -6.71 -18.35
CA TYR A 310 19.15 -6.21 -18.38
C TYR A 310 18.52 -6.18 -16.99
N GLY A 311 18.81 -7.20 -16.16
CA GLY A 311 18.38 -7.27 -14.77
C GLY A 311 18.92 -6.12 -13.91
N ILE A 312 20.21 -5.79 -14.08
CA ILE A 312 20.84 -4.67 -13.36
C ILE A 312 20.28 -3.33 -13.81
N ILE A 313 20.22 -3.08 -15.12
CA ILE A 313 19.70 -1.82 -15.66
C ILE A 313 18.22 -1.65 -15.28
N GLY A 314 17.41 -2.67 -15.50
CA GLY A 314 15.98 -2.66 -15.16
C GLY A 314 15.74 -2.57 -13.66
N GLY A 315 16.59 -3.23 -12.85
CA GLY A 315 16.53 -3.19 -11.39
C GLY A 315 16.82 -1.80 -10.83
N VAL A 316 17.92 -1.16 -11.27
CA VAL A 316 18.27 0.20 -10.86
C VAL A 316 17.18 1.20 -11.30
N SER A 317 16.78 1.15 -12.57
CA SER A 317 15.67 2.00 -13.07
C SER A 317 14.36 1.73 -12.31
N GLY A 318 14.12 0.46 -11.94
CA GLY A 318 12.96 0.04 -11.17
C GLY A 318 12.97 0.57 -9.74
N CYS A 319 14.11 0.59 -9.08
CA CYS A 319 14.24 1.21 -7.75
C CYS A 319 13.95 2.72 -7.81
N VAL A 320 14.50 3.43 -8.80
CA VAL A 320 14.26 4.88 -8.99
C VAL A 320 12.78 5.14 -9.27
N LEU A 321 12.18 4.39 -10.20
CA LEU A 321 10.76 4.52 -10.52
C LEU A 321 9.88 4.13 -9.34
N GLY A 322 10.26 3.10 -8.58
CA GLY A 322 9.54 2.64 -7.40
C GLY A 322 9.54 3.66 -6.26
N ILE A 323 10.66 4.36 -6.04
CA ILE A 323 10.72 5.52 -5.14
C ILE A 323 9.74 6.59 -5.61
N GLY A 324 9.73 6.92 -6.91
CA GLY A 324 8.78 7.89 -7.48
C GLY A 324 7.32 7.48 -7.28
N VAL A 325 6.99 6.20 -7.48
CA VAL A 325 5.64 5.66 -7.23
C VAL A 325 5.27 5.78 -5.75
N LEU A 326 6.20 5.46 -4.84
CA LEU A 326 5.98 5.57 -3.41
C LEU A 326 5.68 7.03 -2.99
N TYR A 327 6.45 7.99 -3.49
CA TYR A 327 6.18 9.42 -3.28
C TYR A 327 4.84 9.87 -3.86
N GLY A 328 4.49 9.37 -5.06
CA GLY A 328 3.19 9.65 -5.67
C GLY A 328 2.02 9.12 -4.83
N MET A 329 2.13 7.90 -4.31
CA MET A 329 1.12 7.31 -3.43
C MET A 329 1.02 8.07 -2.10
N ALA A 330 2.16 8.44 -1.52
CA ALA A 330 2.21 9.23 -0.30
C ALA A 330 1.55 10.60 -0.47
N ALA A 331 1.78 11.26 -1.60
CA ALA A 331 1.16 12.56 -1.92
C ALA A 331 -0.37 12.45 -2.08
N VAL A 332 -0.87 11.35 -2.65
CA VAL A 332 -2.32 11.10 -2.74
C VAL A 332 -2.92 10.93 -1.33
N ILE A 333 -2.27 10.18 -0.45
CA ILE A 333 -2.74 9.95 0.92
C ILE A 333 -2.66 11.23 1.75
N ALA A 334 -1.58 12.01 1.62
CA ALA A 334 -1.40 13.27 2.36
C ALA A 334 -2.43 14.34 1.96
N ASN A 335 -2.88 14.33 0.72
CA ASN A 335 -3.87 15.29 0.22
C ASN A 335 -5.32 14.83 0.43
N ASP A 336 -5.55 13.67 1.05
CA ASP A 336 -6.89 13.22 1.37
C ASP A 336 -7.45 14.05 2.53
N PRO A 337 -8.54 14.82 2.31
CA PRO A 337 -9.14 15.67 3.35
C PRO A 337 -9.61 14.87 4.58
N TYR A 338 -9.88 13.57 4.41
CA TYR A 338 -10.35 12.69 5.48
C TYR A 338 -9.22 12.10 6.32
N MET A 339 -8.00 11.98 5.77
CA MET A 339 -6.90 11.35 6.49
C MET A 339 -6.00 12.35 7.23
N GLN A 340 -5.72 13.53 6.68
CA GLN A 340 -4.85 14.58 7.26
C GLN A 340 -3.62 14.03 8.02
N ILE A 341 -2.94 13.05 7.41
CA ILE A 341 -1.83 12.34 8.05
C ILE A 341 -0.51 12.87 7.49
N ASP A 342 0.41 13.22 8.37
CA ASP A 342 1.79 13.53 7.99
C ASP A 342 2.48 12.27 7.45
N VAL A 343 2.54 12.16 6.12
CA VAL A 343 3.14 10.99 5.46
C VAL A 343 4.66 11.10 5.47
N SER A 344 5.30 10.47 6.43
CA SER A 344 6.75 10.29 6.42
C SER A 344 7.11 9.01 5.68
N ILE A 345 7.63 9.16 4.45
CA ILE A 345 8.07 8.02 3.66
C ILE A 345 9.32 7.40 4.28
N LYS A 346 9.24 6.12 4.62
CA LYS A 346 10.37 5.36 5.13
C LYS A 346 10.60 4.12 4.26
N PHE A 347 11.81 3.96 3.80
CA PHE A 347 12.27 2.72 3.17
C PHE A 347 13.69 2.39 3.63
N THR A 348 14.01 1.11 3.62
CA THR A 348 15.29 0.60 4.11
C THR A 348 16.19 0.27 2.92
N PHE A 349 17.50 0.45 3.09
CA PHE A 349 18.49 -0.03 2.10
C PHE A 349 18.35 -1.54 1.81
N GLY A 350 17.89 -2.31 2.81
CA GLY A 350 17.56 -3.73 2.65
C GLY A 350 16.49 -3.98 1.59
N GLN A 351 15.43 -3.16 1.53
CA GLN A 351 14.36 -3.27 0.55
C GLN A 351 14.85 -2.95 -0.87
N LEU A 352 15.71 -1.95 -1.05
CA LEU A 352 16.36 -1.65 -2.33
C LEU A 352 17.22 -2.83 -2.81
N ARG A 353 18.01 -3.41 -1.92
CA ARG A 353 18.81 -4.60 -2.24
C ARG A 353 17.95 -5.79 -2.62
N GLN A 354 16.85 -6.05 -1.92
CA GLN A 354 15.91 -7.11 -2.25
C GLN A 354 15.28 -6.92 -3.64
N ALA A 355 14.85 -5.70 -3.97
CA ALA A 355 14.27 -5.37 -5.26
C ALA A 355 15.29 -5.56 -6.40
N LEU A 356 16.53 -5.11 -6.22
CA LEU A 356 17.61 -5.29 -7.20
C LEU A 356 17.94 -6.79 -7.40
N THR A 357 18.02 -7.54 -6.30
CA THR A 357 18.27 -9.00 -6.36
C THR A 357 17.13 -9.71 -7.09
N LEU A 358 15.89 -9.34 -6.81
CA LEU A 358 14.73 -9.87 -7.51
C LEU A 358 14.81 -9.60 -9.03
N ALA A 359 15.17 -8.40 -9.44
CA ALA A 359 15.29 -8.03 -10.84
C ALA A 359 16.34 -8.88 -11.58
N ILE A 360 17.50 -9.10 -10.97
CA ILE A 360 18.58 -9.92 -11.52
C ILE A 360 18.14 -11.40 -11.60
N VAL A 361 17.56 -11.93 -10.54
CA VAL A 361 17.07 -13.31 -10.49
C VAL A 361 15.96 -13.54 -11.52
N LEU A 362 14.97 -12.63 -11.57
CA LEU A 362 13.85 -12.69 -12.50
C LEU A 362 14.35 -12.71 -13.96
N SER A 363 15.23 -11.79 -14.30
CA SER A 363 15.82 -11.69 -15.63
C SER A 363 16.60 -12.95 -16.01
N SER A 364 17.46 -13.43 -15.11
CA SER A 364 18.31 -14.58 -15.33
C SER A 364 17.51 -15.88 -15.48
N LEU A 365 16.55 -16.14 -14.59
CA LEU A 365 15.70 -17.33 -14.64
C LEU A 365 14.82 -17.35 -15.89
N SER A 366 14.24 -16.20 -16.25
CA SER A 366 13.38 -16.09 -17.44
C SER A 366 14.15 -16.35 -18.74
N ALA A 367 15.41 -15.93 -18.81
CA ALA A 367 16.28 -16.16 -19.96
C ALA A 367 16.84 -17.59 -20.01
N LEU A 368 16.97 -18.26 -18.87
CA LEU A 368 17.63 -19.57 -18.75
C LEU A 368 16.97 -20.63 -19.64
N LEU A 369 15.65 -20.74 -19.62
CA LEU A 369 14.92 -21.75 -20.41
C LEU A 369 15.11 -21.58 -21.94
N PRO A 370 14.98 -20.39 -22.56
CA PRO A 370 15.24 -20.19 -23.97
C PRO A 370 16.69 -20.51 -24.31
N VAL A 371 17.64 -20.03 -23.51
CA VAL A 371 19.09 -20.23 -23.75
C VAL A 371 19.46 -21.72 -23.71
N LEU A 372 18.97 -22.46 -22.68
CA LEU A 372 19.23 -23.91 -22.59
C LEU A 372 18.61 -24.70 -23.73
N LYS A 373 17.41 -24.35 -24.19
CA LYS A 373 16.76 -25.04 -25.33
C LYS A 373 17.59 -24.89 -26.61
N ILE A 374 18.11 -23.70 -26.85
CA ILE A 374 18.92 -23.46 -28.08
C ILE A 374 20.30 -24.02 -27.96
N SER A 375 20.92 -24.05 -26.80
CA SER A 375 22.21 -24.68 -26.58
C SER A 375 22.23 -26.19 -26.91
N LYS A 376 21.07 -26.85 -26.86
CA LYS A 376 20.91 -28.28 -27.20
C LYS A 376 20.79 -28.55 -28.71
N ILE A 377 20.60 -27.53 -29.54
CA ILE A 377 20.47 -27.70 -30.99
C ILE A 377 21.84 -28.11 -31.57
N PRO A 378 21.92 -29.19 -32.38
CA PRO A 378 23.15 -29.59 -33.05
C PRO A 378 23.67 -28.51 -34.02
N VAL A 379 24.98 -28.35 -34.14
CA VAL A 379 25.60 -27.37 -35.05
C VAL A 379 25.20 -27.62 -36.50
N LYS A 380 25.09 -28.89 -36.90
CA LYS A 380 24.63 -29.30 -38.21
C LYS A 380 23.27 -28.68 -38.58
N ASP A 381 22.30 -28.76 -37.69
CA ASP A 381 20.94 -28.24 -37.94
C ASP A 381 20.89 -26.70 -37.99
N ILE A 382 21.82 -26.05 -37.26
CA ILE A 382 21.99 -24.61 -37.30
C ILE A 382 22.57 -24.14 -38.64
N VAL A 383 23.64 -24.77 -39.09
CA VAL A 383 24.33 -24.40 -40.34
C VAL A 383 23.50 -24.72 -41.59
N LEU A 384 22.78 -25.84 -41.57
CA LEU A 384 21.90 -26.24 -42.68
C LEU A 384 20.54 -25.54 -42.71
N ASN A 385 20.29 -24.64 -41.77
CA ASN A 385 19.02 -23.91 -41.61
C ASN A 385 17.77 -24.82 -41.53
N ASN A 386 17.95 -26.08 -41.13
CA ASN A 386 16.91 -27.12 -41.05
C ASN A 386 16.04 -27.00 -39.79
N ILE A 387 15.75 -25.78 -39.32
CA ILE A 387 15.07 -25.53 -38.05
C ILE A 387 13.56 -25.27 -38.24
N GLU A 388 13.00 -25.65 -39.38
CA GLU A 388 11.56 -25.55 -39.59
C GLU A 388 10.79 -26.51 -38.68
N LYS A 389 10.44 -26.07 -37.47
CA LYS A 389 9.41 -26.74 -36.70
C LYS A 389 8.05 -26.33 -37.25
N LYS A 390 7.39 -27.27 -37.97
CA LYS A 390 5.95 -27.17 -38.27
C LYS A 390 5.18 -27.02 -36.98
N TYR A 391 4.79 -25.78 -36.64
CA TYR A 391 3.90 -25.51 -35.53
C TYR A 391 2.50 -26.05 -35.88
N LYS A 392 2.18 -27.28 -35.51
CA LYS A 392 0.80 -27.76 -35.49
C LYS A 392 0.01 -26.92 -34.50
N LYS A 393 -0.91 -26.09 -35.00
CA LYS A 393 -1.84 -25.32 -34.18
C LYS A 393 -2.74 -26.26 -33.40
N LYS A 394 -2.46 -26.48 -32.12
CA LYS A 394 -3.34 -27.29 -31.27
C LYS A 394 -4.53 -26.43 -30.86
N LYS A 395 -5.72 -26.66 -31.46
CA LYS A 395 -6.99 -26.01 -31.10
C LYS A 395 -7.34 -26.14 -29.61
N TRP A 396 -6.86 -27.21 -28.96
CA TRP A 396 -7.01 -27.46 -27.53
C TRP A 396 -6.57 -26.26 -26.64
N LYS A 397 -5.54 -25.51 -27.02
CA LYS A 397 -5.07 -24.33 -26.28
C LYS A 397 -6.12 -23.21 -26.24
N LEU A 398 -6.94 -23.06 -27.28
CA LEU A 398 -8.02 -22.09 -27.30
C LEU A 398 -9.12 -22.45 -26.29
N TYR A 399 -9.55 -23.71 -26.28
CA TYR A 399 -10.61 -24.17 -25.36
C TYR A 399 -10.15 -24.08 -23.90
N PHE A 400 -8.89 -24.42 -23.62
CA PHE A 400 -8.30 -24.25 -22.29
C PHE A 400 -8.24 -22.77 -21.86
N GLY A 401 -7.81 -21.89 -22.78
CA GLY A 401 -7.79 -20.44 -22.49
C GLY A 401 -9.16 -19.88 -22.18
N ILE A 402 -10.18 -20.26 -22.94
CA ILE A 402 -11.58 -19.84 -22.70
C ILE A 402 -12.10 -20.45 -21.40
N GLY A 403 -11.84 -21.75 -21.15
CA GLY A 403 -12.29 -22.43 -19.93
C GLY A 403 -11.70 -21.82 -18.65
N PHE A 404 -10.41 -21.48 -18.62
CA PHE A 404 -9.79 -20.80 -17.48
C PHE A 404 -10.34 -19.38 -17.27
N LEU A 405 -10.59 -18.64 -18.36
CA LEU A 405 -11.12 -17.29 -18.28
C LEU A 405 -12.59 -17.30 -17.77
N SER A 406 -13.41 -18.22 -18.27
CA SER A 406 -14.80 -18.37 -17.78
C SER A 406 -14.84 -18.86 -16.33
N GLY A 407 -13.99 -19.81 -15.95
CA GLY A 407 -13.86 -20.26 -14.57
C GLY A 407 -13.49 -19.13 -13.62
N ALA A 408 -12.55 -18.27 -14.01
CA ALA A 408 -12.12 -17.13 -13.20
C ALA A 408 -13.19 -16.04 -13.04
N LEU A 409 -14.15 -15.94 -13.96
CA LEU A 409 -15.28 -15.01 -13.85
C LEU A 409 -16.43 -15.56 -13.01
N ILE A 410 -16.66 -16.88 -13.09
CA ILE A 410 -17.87 -17.53 -12.50
C ILE A 410 -17.59 -18.00 -11.06
N LEU A 411 -16.36 -18.45 -10.75
CA LEU A 411 -16.03 -19.03 -9.44
C LEU A 411 -16.01 -18.06 -8.26
N PRO A 412 -15.46 -16.81 -8.35
CA PRO A 412 -15.30 -15.93 -7.20
C PRO A 412 -16.58 -15.70 -6.36
N PRO A 413 -17.77 -15.45 -6.95
CA PRO A 413 -18.98 -15.23 -6.17
C PRO A 413 -19.54 -16.48 -5.48
N ILE A 414 -19.05 -17.68 -5.83
CA ILE A 414 -19.55 -18.96 -5.32
C ILE A 414 -18.70 -19.47 -4.13
N ILE A 415 -17.50 -18.93 -3.96
CA ILE A 415 -16.52 -19.44 -3.00
C ILE A 415 -16.76 -18.86 -1.60
N PRO A 416 -16.76 -19.71 -0.54
CA PRO A 416 -16.84 -19.25 0.85
C PRO A 416 -15.70 -18.30 1.22
N HIS A 417 -16.00 -17.26 2.01
CA HIS A 417 -15.02 -16.23 2.42
C HIS A 417 -13.75 -16.77 3.07
N SER A 418 -13.83 -17.89 3.80
CA SER A 418 -12.70 -18.47 4.52
C SER A 418 -11.54 -18.95 3.62
N ILE A 419 -11.82 -19.34 2.38
CA ILE A 419 -10.80 -19.84 1.42
C ILE A 419 -10.72 -18.97 0.15
N ALA A 420 -11.56 -17.93 0.08
CA ALA A 420 -11.67 -17.06 -1.11
C ALA A 420 -10.33 -16.44 -1.52
N PHE A 421 -9.49 -16.06 -0.55
CA PHE A 421 -8.20 -15.45 -0.82
C PHE A 421 -7.26 -16.36 -1.62
N ILE A 422 -7.09 -17.61 -1.16
CA ILE A 422 -6.17 -18.58 -1.80
C ILE A 422 -6.69 -18.94 -3.19
N ILE A 423 -8.01 -19.17 -3.32
CA ILE A 423 -8.61 -19.55 -4.58
C ILE A 423 -8.56 -18.39 -5.58
N ASN A 424 -8.83 -17.15 -5.15
CA ASN A 424 -8.74 -15.98 -6.02
C ASN A 424 -7.29 -15.74 -6.50
N ALA A 425 -6.29 -15.99 -5.67
CA ALA A 425 -4.89 -15.94 -6.09
C ALA A 425 -4.57 -17.00 -7.16
N ILE A 426 -5.07 -18.21 -6.99
CA ILE A 426 -4.91 -19.29 -8.00
C ILE A 426 -5.66 -18.93 -9.29
N LEU A 427 -6.89 -18.43 -9.19
CA LEU A 427 -7.69 -17.99 -10.35
C LEU A 427 -7.01 -16.84 -11.11
N MET A 428 -6.37 -15.91 -10.41
CA MET A 428 -5.59 -14.84 -11.03
C MET A 428 -4.43 -15.40 -11.86
N ILE A 429 -3.71 -16.38 -11.35
CA ILE A 429 -2.67 -17.10 -12.12
C ILE A 429 -3.28 -17.84 -13.31
N ALA A 430 -4.44 -18.47 -13.12
CA ALA A 430 -5.16 -19.17 -14.21
C ALA A 430 -5.60 -18.20 -15.32
N VAL A 431 -6.10 -17.01 -14.99
CA VAL A 431 -6.39 -15.94 -15.97
C VAL A 431 -5.15 -15.57 -16.78
N PHE A 432 -4.01 -15.43 -16.10
CA PHE A 432 -2.77 -15.11 -16.76
C PHE A 432 -2.34 -16.21 -17.75
N VAL A 433 -2.41 -17.47 -17.35
CA VAL A 433 -2.16 -18.63 -18.25
C VAL A 433 -3.16 -18.65 -19.40
N ALA A 434 -4.43 -18.35 -19.15
CA ALA A 434 -5.47 -18.24 -20.17
C ALA A 434 -5.13 -17.17 -21.21
N LEU A 435 -4.70 -15.98 -20.77
CA LEU A 435 -4.28 -14.90 -21.65
C LEU A 435 -3.09 -15.32 -22.54
N ILE A 436 -2.08 -16.01 -21.99
CA ILE A 436 -0.95 -16.53 -22.76
C ILE A 436 -1.43 -17.47 -23.88
N TYR A 437 -2.40 -18.34 -23.61
CA TYR A 437 -2.94 -19.24 -24.62
C TYR A 437 -3.82 -18.52 -25.64
N LEU A 438 -4.48 -17.44 -25.26
CA LEU A 438 -5.36 -16.64 -26.13
C LEU A 438 -4.60 -15.59 -26.97
N ILE A 439 -3.43 -15.12 -26.54
CA ILE A 439 -2.60 -14.11 -27.26
C ILE A 439 -2.46 -14.43 -28.77
N PRO A 440 -2.13 -15.67 -29.22
CA PRO A 440 -2.00 -15.96 -30.65
C PRO A 440 -3.29 -15.81 -31.45
N TYR A 441 -4.43 -15.92 -30.80
CA TYR A 441 -5.76 -15.76 -31.40
C TYR A 441 -6.18 -14.29 -31.37
N LEU A 442 -5.99 -13.62 -30.23
CA LEU A 442 -6.25 -12.19 -30.08
C LEU A 442 -5.38 -11.35 -31.04
N SER A 443 -4.09 -11.67 -31.19
CA SER A 443 -3.22 -10.98 -32.14
C SER A 443 -3.67 -11.11 -33.58
N LYS A 444 -4.26 -12.24 -33.98
CA LYS A 444 -4.85 -12.40 -35.34
C LYS A 444 -6.08 -11.51 -35.54
N VAL A 445 -6.97 -11.48 -34.53
CA VAL A 445 -8.14 -10.59 -34.56
C VAL A 445 -7.69 -9.14 -34.65
N PHE A 446 -6.70 -8.77 -33.85
CA PHE A 446 -6.13 -7.41 -33.81
C PHE A 446 -5.51 -7.03 -35.16
N ILE A 447 -4.68 -7.91 -35.76
CA ILE A 447 -4.09 -7.70 -37.09
C ILE A 447 -5.17 -7.54 -38.13
N CYS A 448 -6.19 -8.40 -38.14
CA CYS A 448 -7.29 -8.34 -39.08
C CYS A 448 -8.10 -7.01 -38.95
N LEU A 449 -8.34 -6.55 -37.71
CA LEU A 449 -8.98 -5.25 -37.44
C LEU A 449 -8.12 -4.08 -37.88
N PHE A 450 -6.82 -4.13 -37.65
CA PHE A 450 -5.88 -3.10 -38.08
C PHE A 450 -5.72 -3.07 -39.59
N GLU A 451 -5.57 -4.20 -40.26
CA GLU A 451 -5.56 -4.28 -41.72
C GLU A 451 -6.82 -3.66 -42.32
N LYS A 452 -7.99 -4.01 -41.80
CA LYS A 452 -9.27 -3.45 -42.25
C LYS A 452 -9.33 -1.93 -42.07
N ASN A 453 -8.86 -1.42 -40.96
CA ASN A 453 -8.82 0.03 -40.69
C ASN A 453 -7.77 0.76 -41.51
N ILE A 454 -6.60 0.16 -41.76
CA ILE A 454 -5.55 0.73 -42.63
C ILE A 454 -6.05 0.74 -44.08
N TYR A 455 -6.72 -0.31 -44.56
CA TYR A 455 -7.32 -0.34 -45.89
C TYR A 455 -8.39 0.75 -46.03
N LEU A 456 -9.24 0.95 -45.03
CA LEU A 456 -10.24 2.03 -45.02
C LEU A 456 -9.58 3.43 -45.01
N PHE A 457 -8.51 3.59 -44.26
CA PHE A 457 -7.77 4.86 -44.20
C PHE A 457 -7.02 5.16 -45.51
N LEU A 458 -6.35 4.17 -46.08
CA LEU A 458 -5.65 4.28 -47.36
C LEU A 458 -6.63 4.48 -48.53
N TRP A 459 -7.79 3.81 -48.50
CA TRP A 459 -8.85 4.00 -49.50
C TRP A 459 -9.43 5.41 -49.43
N LYS A 460 -9.66 5.92 -48.22
CA LYS A 460 -10.12 7.31 -47.97
C LYS A 460 -9.08 8.33 -48.43
N TYR A 461 -7.79 8.05 -48.23
CA TYR A 461 -6.68 8.91 -48.66
C TYR A 461 -6.50 8.90 -50.17
N ARG A 462 -6.67 7.76 -50.83
CA ARG A 462 -6.63 7.59 -52.28
C ARG A 462 -7.82 8.28 -52.96
N SER A 463 -8.99 8.22 -52.39
CA SER A 463 -10.20 8.92 -52.82
C SER A 463 -10.04 10.46 -52.71
N PHE A 464 -9.37 10.95 -51.67
CA PHE A 464 -9.07 12.38 -51.50
C PHE A 464 -8.02 12.88 -52.49
N ARG A 465 -7.01 12.07 -52.83
CA ARG A 465 -6.04 12.40 -53.89
C ARG A 465 -6.66 12.40 -55.27
N GLY A 466 -7.53 11.46 -55.56
CA GLY A 466 -8.25 11.37 -56.82
C GLY A 466 -9.18 12.57 -57.04
N LYS A 467 -9.84 13.07 -56.01
CA LYS A 467 -10.68 14.28 -56.07
C LYS A 467 -9.86 15.56 -56.24
N LYS A 468 -8.66 15.65 -55.63
CA LYS A 468 -7.75 16.81 -55.81
C LYS A 468 -7.14 16.83 -57.20
N PHE A 469 -6.90 15.69 -57.83
CA PHE A 469 -6.37 15.60 -59.19
C PHE A 469 -7.42 15.98 -60.25
N LYS A 470 -8.69 15.53 -60.09
CA LYS A 470 -9.79 15.96 -60.95
C LYS A 470 -10.09 17.45 -60.88
N ARG A 471 -10.08 18.04 -59.69
CA ARG A 471 -10.27 19.50 -59.50
C ARG A 471 -9.17 20.36 -60.11
N LYS A 472 -7.92 19.81 -60.24
CA LYS A 472 -6.83 20.54 -60.94
C LYS A 472 -6.92 20.43 -62.46
N GLN A 473 -7.58 19.40 -63.02
CA GLN A 473 -7.78 19.30 -64.45
C GLN A 473 -8.98 20.15 -64.96
N GLU A 474 -9.96 20.43 -64.10
CA GLU A 474 -11.08 21.31 -64.45
C GLU A 474 -10.74 22.79 -64.37
N HIS A 475 -9.62 23.17 -63.76
CA HIS A 475 -9.12 24.56 -63.75
C HIS A 475 -8.11 24.88 -64.88
N PHE A 476 -7.82 23.91 -65.76
CA PHE A 476 -6.93 24.10 -66.92
C PHE A 476 -7.65 23.82 -68.25
N LYS A 477 -8.98 23.82 -68.26
CA LYS A 477 -9.82 23.99 -69.41
C LYS A 477 -10.56 25.33 -69.21
#